data_b9ed307974f4025c84f010c4292d3530
#
_entry.id   b9ed307974f4025c84f010c4292d3530
#
_cell.length_a   1.000
_cell.length_b   1.000
_cell.length_c   1.000
_cell.angle_alpha   90.00
_cell.angle_beta   90.00
_cell.angle_gamma   90.00
#
_symmetry.space_group_name_H-M   'P 1'
#
loop_
_entity.id
_entity.type
_entity.pdbx_description
1 polymer ?
#
loop_
_entity_poly.entity_id
_entity_poly.type
_entity_poly.pdbx_seq_one_letter_code
_entity_poly.pdbx_strand_id
1 'polypeptide(L)'
;MPSLRSFRLGSESNYRQIAHQGKRVHASSLTMRWMESPDGVCRFCFLAKKKNGNAVYRNRCRRILRPIFFEMSKTISVPVWAMIIVNDKEDEMTSGRLHKASRKIFEKMGWV
;
A
#
# COMPACT_ATOMS: atom_id res chain seq x y z
N MET A 1 5.71 12.38 14.99
CA MET A 1 4.70 11.98 13.97
C MET A 1 5.34 11.86 12.60
N PRO A 2 5.10 10.79 11.87
CA PRO A 2 5.60 10.71 10.51
C PRO A 2 4.92 11.75 9.61
N SER A 3 5.71 12.44 8.81
CA SER A 3 5.17 13.32 7.78
C SER A 3 4.79 12.48 6.55
N LEU A 4 3.97 13.04 5.65
CA LEU A 4 3.68 12.38 4.37
C LEU A 4 4.95 12.06 3.59
N ARG A 5 5.98 12.87 3.78
CA ARG A 5 7.27 12.68 3.11
C ARG A 5 8.01 11.43 3.60
N SER A 6 8.06 11.23 4.91
CA SER A 6 8.71 10.06 5.50
C SER A 6 7.85 8.80 5.35
N PHE A 7 6.58 8.94 5.02
CA PHE A 7 5.67 7.85 4.76
C PHE A 7 5.96 7.13 3.43
N ARG A 8 6.66 7.77 2.51
CA ARG A 8 6.93 7.20 1.20
C ARG A 8 8.13 6.27 1.18
N LEU A 9 8.02 5.15 0.46
CA LEU A 9 9.16 4.38 0.02
C LEU A 9 9.79 5.13 -1.15
N GLY A 10 11.03 5.54 -1.00
CA GLY A 10 11.64 6.49 -1.92
C GLY A 10 12.60 5.92 -2.94
N SER A 11 13.02 4.66 -2.85
CA SER A 11 14.05 4.16 -3.75
C SER A 11 13.76 2.76 -4.27
N GLU A 12 14.36 2.46 -5.42
CA GLU A 12 14.28 1.15 -6.06
C GLU A 12 14.89 0.05 -5.17
N SER A 13 15.94 0.37 -4.40
CA SER A 13 16.54 -0.58 -3.49
C SER A 13 15.57 -1.00 -2.38
N ASN A 14 14.72 -0.09 -1.93
CA ASN A 14 13.67 -0.40 -0.95
C ASN A 14 12.66 -1.38 -1.54
N TYR A 15 12.27 -1.18 -2.80
CA TYR A 15 11.34 -2.08 -3.49
C TYR A 15 11.92 -3.47 -3.65
N ARG A 16 13.19 -3.57 -4.02
CA ARG A 16 13.89 -4.86 -4.14
C ARG A 16 13.96 -5.59 -2.81
N GLN A 17 14.23 -4.87 -1.73
CA GLN A 17 14.28 -5.44 -0.39
C GLN A 17 12.94 -6.06 -0.01
N ILE A 18 11.85 -5.34 -0.25
CA ILE A 18 10.51 -5.83 0.04
C ILE A 18 10.18 -7.05 -0.84
N ALA A 19 10.51 -6.99 -2.12
CA ALA A 19 10.25 -8.10 -3.03
C ALA A 19 11.02 -9.36 -2.67
N HIS A 20 12.23 -9.21 -2.14
CA HIS A 20 13.12 -10.32 -1.81
C HIS A 20 12.84 -10.93 -0.44
N GLN A 21 12.60 -10.08 0.57
CA GLN A 21 12.41 -10.50 1.96
C GLN A 21 10.95 -10.45 2.41
N GLY A 22 10.10 -9.81 1.62
CA GLY A 22 8.75 -9.48 2.03
C GLY A 22 7.79 -10.65 2.02
N LYS A 23 6.81 -10.55 2.89
CA LYS A 23 5.65 -11.43 2.92
C LYS A 23 4.57 -10.82 2.04
N ARG A 24 3.56 -11.63 1.75
CA ARG A 24 2.47 -11.23 0.85
C ARG A 24 1.13 -11.46 1.52
N VAL A 25 0.24 -10.47 1.41
CA VAL A 25 -1.16 -10.59 1.79
C VAL A 25 -2.02 -10.09 0.64
N HIS A 26 -3.10 -10.78 0.37
CA HIS A 26 -3.99 -10.47 -0.76
C HIS A 26 -5.42 -10.28 -0.24
N ALA A 27 -6.09 -9.27 -0.76
CA ALA A 27 -7.49 -9.01 -0.44
C ALA A 27 -8.17 -8.38 -1.65
N SER A 28 -8.87 -9.19 -2.43
CA SER A 28 -9.70 -8.72 -3.55
C SER A 28 -8.93 -7.79 -4.51
N SER A 29 -9.19 -6.49 -4.44
CA SER A 29 -8.61 -5.48 -5.34
C SER A 29 -7.16 -5.16 -5.06
N LEU A 30 -6.61 -5.57 -3.92
CA LEU A 30 -5.28 -5.18 -3.47
C LEU A 30 -4.41 -6.36 -3.12
N THR A 31 -3.13 -6.23 -3.41
CA THR A 31 -2.08 -7.11 -2.91
C THR A 31 -1.08 -6.25 -2.17
N MET A 32 -0.70 -6.67 -0.96
CA MET A 32 0.34 -5.98 -0.20
C MET A 32 1.54 -6.90 -0.02
N ARG A 33 2.72 -6.40 -0.39
CA ARG A 33 4.01 -7.02 -0.07
C ARG A 33 4.65 -6.16 1.01
N TRP A 34 5.13 -6.79 2.07
CA TRP A 34 5.61 -6.05 3.23
C TRP A 34 6.74 -6.75 3.95
N MET A 35 7.52 -5.98 4.66
CA MET A 35 8.55 -6.45 5.57
C MET A 35 8.56 -5.57 6.82
N GLU A 36 9.16 -6.03 7.90
CA GLU A 36 9.35 -5.18 9.05
C GLU A 36 10.26 -4.01 8.67
N SER A 37 9.94 -2.82 9.17
CA SER A 37 10.69 -1.63 8.84
C SER A 37 12.11 -1.70 9.43
N PRO A 38 13.16 -1.59 8.60
CA PRO A 38 14.53 -1.58 9.11
C PRO A 38 14.92 -0.27 9.78
N ASP A 39 14.17 0.81 9.57
CA ASP A 39 14.45 2.12 10.15
C ASP A 39 13.44 2.56 11.21
N GLY A 40 12.51 1.68 11.57
CA GLY A 40 11.50 1.99 12.60
C GLY A 40 10.38 2.92 12.15
N VAL A 41 10.29 3.22 10.86
CA VAL A 41 9.26 4.12 10.31
C VAL A 41 8.39 3.34 9.32
N CYS A 42 7.07 3.51 9.42
CA CYS A 42 6.16 2.96 8.42
C CYS A 42 6.34 3.71 7.12
N ARG A 43 6.58 2.97 6.03
CA ARG A 43 6.70 3.54 4.69
C ARG A 43 5.89 2.70 3.72
N PHE A 44 5.14 3.38 2.86
CA PHE A 44 4.26 2.73 1.89
C PHE A 44 4.51 3.26 0.49
N CYS A 45 4.25 2.40 -0.47
CA CYS A 45 4.28 2.74 -1.89
C CYS A 45 3.02 2.18 -2.52
N PHE A 46 2.38 2.94 -3.40
CA PHE A 46 1.12 2.56 -4.02
C PHE A 46 1.32 2.43 -5.52
N LEU A 47 1.04 1.25 -6.05
CA LEU A 47 1.29 0.92 -7.45
C LEU A 47 0.00 0.46 -8.11
N ALA A 48 -0.20 0.91 -9.35
CA ALA A 48 -1.22 0.38 -10.23
C ALA A 48 -0.55 0.02 -11.54
N LYS A 49 -0.85 -1.16 -12.07
CA LYS A 49 -0.18 -1.67 -13.28
C LYS A 49 -0.55 -0.84 -14.50
N LYS A 50 0.44 -0.54 -15.34
CA LYS A 50 0.24 0.23 -16.58
C LYS A 50 -0.81 -0.42 -17.49
N LYS A 51 -0.86 -1.74 -17.54
CA LYS A 51 -1.83 -2.48 -18.36
C LYS A 51 -3.27 -2.30 -17.90
N ASN A 52 -3.50 -1.86 -16.67
CA ASN A 52 -4.83 -1.72 -16.10
C ASN A 52 -5.41 -0.31 -16.30
N GLY A 53 -4.61 0.66 -16.66
CA GLY A 53 -5.08 2.02 -16.90
C GLY A 53 -3.94 3.01 -17.13
N ASN A 54 -4.31 4.21 -17.54
CA ASN A 54 -3.36 5.28 -17.86
C ASN A 54 -2.84 5.99 -16.60
N ALA A 55 -2.04 7.02 -16.78
CA ALA A 55 -1.45 7.79 -15.67
C ALA A 55 -2.52 8.44 -14.78
N VAL A 56 -3.60 8.91 -15.36
CA VAL A 56 -4.71 9.53 -14.61
C VAL A 56 -5.34 8.51 -13.66
N TYR A 57 -5.61 7.30 -14.15
CA TYR A 57 -6.13 6.19 -13.35
C TYR A 57 -5.15 5.83 -12.22
N ARG A 58 -3.88 5.67 -12.55
CA ARG A 58 -2.87 5.28 -11.56
C ARG A 58 -2.73 6.34 -10.46
N ASN A 59 -2.75 7.60 -10.82
CA ASN A 59 -2.71 8.70 -9.85
C ASN A 59 -3.96 8.72 -8.96
N ARG A 60 -5.12 8.42 -9.54
CA ARG A 60 -6.37 8.32 -8.80
C ARG A 60 -6.31 7.23 -7.74
N CYS A 61 -5.78 6.04 -8.08
CA CYS A 61 -5.59 4.95 -7.13
C CYS A 61 -4.72 5.40 -5.95
N ARG A 62 -3.59 6.03 -6.23
CA ARG A 62 -2.68 6.53 -5.20
C ARG A 62 -3.35 7.55 -4.31
N ARG A 63 -4.13 8.45 -4.89
CA ARG A 63 -4.83 9.51 -4.17
C ARG A 63 -5.89 8.95 -3.21
N ILE A 64 -6.54 7.86 -3.59
CA ILE A 64 -7.52 7.19 -2.74
C ILE A 64 -6.83 6.43 -1.61
N LEU A 65 -5.77 5.69 -1.91
CA LEU A 65 -5.13 4.79 -0.95
C LEU A 65 -4.23 5.49 0.07
N ARG A 66 -3.54 6.53 -0.34
CA ARG A 66 -2.56 7.21 0.52
C ARG A 66 -3.13 7.65 1.87
N PRO A 67 -4.26 8.37 1.93
CA PRO A 67 -4.80 8.78 3.23
C PRO A 67 -5.27 7.60 4.07
N ILE A 68 -5.79 6.54 3.45
CA ILE A 68 -6.27 5.35 4.17
C ILE A 68 -5.11 4.69 4.92
N PHE A 69 -4.01 4.44 4.23
CA PHE A 69 -2.84 3.79 4.83
C PHE A 69 -2.07 4.72 5.75
N PHE A 70 -2.04 6.01 5.45
CA PHE A 70 -1.41 7.00 6.33
C PHE A 70 -2.09 7.05 7.70
N GLU A 71 -3.42 7.07 7.74
CA GLU A 71 -4.16 7.04 8.99
C GLU A 71 -3.91 5.73 9.75
N MET A 72 -3.91 4.61 9.04
CA MET A 72 -3.64 3.31 9.67
C MET A 72 -2.22 3.25 10.23
N SER A 73 -1.25 3.87 9.58
CA SER A 73 0.15 3.84 10.02
C SER A 73 0.36 4.42 11.41
N LYS A 74 -0.52 5.31 11.84
CA LYS A 74 -0.45 5.94 13.16
C LYS A 74 -0.75 4.97 14.29
N THR A 75 -1.44 3.87 13.99
CA THR A 75 -1.88 2.88 14.99
C THR A 75 -1.12 1.56 14.92
N ILE A 76 -0.26 1.39 13.93
CA ILE A 76 0.54 0.16 13.76
C ILE A 76 1.62 0.11 14.83
N SER A 77 1.63 -0.98 15.61
CA SER A 77 2.60 -1.17 16.71
C SER A 77 3.99 -1.53 16.19
N VAL A 78 4.05 -2.38 15.16
CA VAL A 78 5.31 -2.81 14.55
C VAL A 78 5.41 -2.16 13.17
N PRO A 79 6.28 -1.16 12.99
CA PRO A 79 6.38 -0.47 11.71
C PRO A 79 6.75 -1.39 10.56
N VAL A 80 6.19 -1.12 9.38
CA VAL A 80 6.41 -1.93 8.18
C VAL A 80 6.78 -1.06 6.99
N TRP A 81 7.53 -1.64 6.07
CA TRP A 81 7.69 -1.14 4.70
C TRP A 81 6.81 -2.00 3.81
N ALA A 82 5.95 -1.39 3.03
CA ALA A 82 4.97 -2.14 2.25
C ALA A 82 4.72 -1.51 0.87
N MET A 83 4.48 -2.39 -0.10
CA MET A 83 4.04 -2.03 -1.45
C MET A 83 2.60 -2.48 -1.59
N ILE A 84 1.72 -1.54 -1.90
CA ILE A 84 0.30 -1.80 -2.11
C ILE A 84 0.04 -1.77 -3.62
N ILE A 85 -0.38 -2.89 -4.17
CA ILE A 85 -0.59 -3.05 -5.62
C ILE A 85 -2.09 -3.14 -5.90
N VAL A 86 -2.59 -2.25 -6.75
CA VAL A 86 -3.98 -2.27 -7.19
C VAL A 86 -4.11 -3.24 -8.35
N ASN A 87 -4.99 -4.23 -8.20
CA ASN A 87 -5.21 -5.28 -9.19
C ASN A 87 -6.37 -4.97 -10.15
N ASP A 88 -7.24 -4.04 -9.78
CA ASP A 88 -8.40 -3.70 -10.60
C ASP A 88 -8.01 -2.94 -11.86
N LYS A 89 -8.74 -3.21 -12.94
CA LYS A 89 -8.66 -2.41 -14.16
C LYS A 89 -9.41 -1.10 -13.97
N GLU A 90 -9.13 -0.13 -14.84
CA GLU A 90 -9.72 1.20 -14.79
C GLU A 90 -11.25 1.18 -14.75
N ASP A 91 -11.88 0.30 -15.54
CA ASP A 91 -13.33 0.17 -15.61
C ASP A 91 -13.95 -0.56 -14.42
N GLU A 92 -13.16 -1.27 -13.63
CA GLU A 92 -13.64 -2.02 -12.46
C GLU A 92 -13.43 -1.26 -11.14
N MET A 93 -12.44 -0.40 -11.09
CA MET A 93 -12.01 0.23 -9.85
C MET A 93 -13.01 1.29 -9.39
N THR A 94 -13.37 1.21 -8.11
CA THR A 94 -14.12 2.26 -7.43
C THR A 94 -13.44 2.58 -6.10
N SER A 95 -13.69 3.77 -5.58
CA SER A 95 -13.19 4.16 -4.26
C SER A 95 -13.66 3.17 -3.18
N GLY A 96 -14.93 2.75 -3.25
CA GLY A 96 -15.49 1.79 -2.31
C GLY A 96 -14.79 0.44 -2.33
N ARG A 97 -14.41 -0.04 -3.52
CA ARG A 97 -13.68 -1.30 -3.64
C ARG A 97 -12.30 -1.21 -2.98
N LEU A 98 -11.61 -0.09 -3.17
CA LEU A 98 -10.29 0.11 -2.57
C LEU A 98 -10.38 0.26 -1.04
N HIS A 99 -11.38 0.96 -0.54
CA HIS A 99 -11.61 1.07 0.91
C HIS A 99 -11.89 -0.30 1.53
N LYS A 100 -12.75 -1.08 0.91
CA LYS A 100 -13.11 -2.41 1.39
C LYS A 100 -11.91 -3.35 1.38
N ALA A 101 -11.14 -3.35 0.31
CA ALA A 101 -9.94 -4.18 0.21
C ALA A 101 -8.88 -3.78 1.23
N SER A 102 -8.70 -2.48 1.46
CA SER A 102 -7.78 -1.96 2.47
C SER A 102 -8.16 -2.45 3.85
N ARG A 103 -9.44 -2.38 4.20
CA ARG A 103 -9.93 -2.86 5.49
C ARG A 103 -9.65 -4.35 5.67
N LYS A 104 -9.86 -5.15 4.65
CA LYS A 104 -9.56 -6.59 4.71
C LYS A 104 -8.08 -6.86 4.93
N ILE A 105 -7.22 -6.08 4.29
CA ILE A 105 -5.77 -6.18 4.53
C ILE A 105 -5.45 -5.86 5.99
N PHE A 106 -6.04 -4.78 6.52
CA PHE A 106 -5.83 -4.39 7.92
C PHE A 106 -6.27 -5.49 8.89
N GLU A 107 -7.38 -6.14 8.61
CA GLU A 107 -7.87 -7.26 9.42
C GLU A 107 -6.90 -8.45 9.35
N LYS A 108 -6.43 -8.80 8.17
CA LYS A 108 -5.48 -9.90 7.98
C LYS A 108 -4.13 -9.63 8.64
N MET A 109 -3.72 -8.38 8.72
CA MET A 109 -2.49 -7.98 9.39
C MET A 109 -2.64 -7.84 10.91
N GLY A 110 -3.87 -7.92 11.41
CA GLY A 110 -4.11 -7.70 12.84
C GLY A 110 -4.00 -6.25 13.26
N TRP A 111 -4.15 -5.31 12.33
CA TRP A 111 -4.07 -3.88 12.61
C TRP A 111 -5.40 -3.29 13.10
N VAL A 112 -6.46 -4.00 12.87
CA VAL A 112 -7.80 -3.64 13.38
C VAL A 112 -8.44 -4.82 14.07
#